data_d909d770a67a570d6b6f4f4c9a13b326
#
_entry.id   d909d770a67a570d6b6f4f4c9a13b326
#
_cell.length_a   1.000
_cell.length_b   1.000
_cell.length_c   1.000
_cell.angle_alpha   90.00
_cell.angle_beta   90.00
_cell.angle_gamma   90.00
#
_symmetry.space_group_name_H-M   'P 1'
#
loop_
_entity.id
_entity.type
_entity.pdbx_description
1 polymer ?
#
loop_
_entity_poly.entity_id
_entity_poly.type
_entity_poly.pdbx_seq_one_letter_code
_entity_poly.pdbx_strand_id
1 'polypeptide(L)'
;MISGMSQALMESLASASETFIDRIEDLHAFVAGAEAAGNFQACSIDTEADSMHSYETKLCLIQFSIPGALAIIDPLAVGIAGLTDFITFVDRFDVVWMHGADYDISLFNSTFNWVPKTIFDTQVGARFLGKDKFGLANLLEDEYGVKLSKQSQKADWSRRPLSEKMLEYAYNDVRYLLDLGGKYLERLDAIGRLGWFHESCRAAQESVLCRSGKSEDEVWRISGWGKLSPKGLHYL
;
A
#
# COMPACT_ATOMS: atom_id res chain seq x y z
N MET A 1 -25.54 -2.12 21.17
CA MET A 1 -25.76 -1.83 19.74
C MET A 1 -24.45 -1.80 18.90
N ILE A 2 -23.27 -1.84 19.50
CA ILE A 2 -21.96 -1.88 18.80
C ILE A 2 -21.63 -3.28 18.24
N SER A 3 -22.16 -4.35 18.85
CA SER A 3 -21.87 -5.74 18.47
C SER A 3 -22.47 -6.18 17.12
N GLY A 4 -23.65 -5.72 16.75
CA GLY A 4 -24.31 -6.18 15.50
C GLY A 4 -23.81 -5.51 14.22
N MET A 5 -23.36 -4.26 14.32
CA MET A 5 -22.75 -3.54 13.18
C MET A 5 -21.36 -4.10 12.84
N SER A 6 -20.59 -4.52 13.84
CA SER A 6 -19.28 -5.15 13.67
C SER A 6 -19.35 -6.48 12.92
N GLN A 7 -20.37 -7.31 13.17
CA GLN A 7 -20.49 -8.63 12.55
C GLN A 7 -20.91 -8.54 11.08
N ALA A 8 -21.89 -7.70 10.73
CA ALA A 8 -22.31 -7.49 9.33
C ALA A 8 -21.19 -6.92 8.47
N LEU A 9 -20.35 -6.05 9.05
CA LEU A 9 -19.19 -5.50 8.37
C LEU A 9 -18.10 -6.56 8.15
N MET A 10 -17.81 -7.38 9.17
CA MET A 10 -16.87 -8.50 9.03
C MET A 10 -17.35 -9.52 7.99
N GLU A 11 -18.65 -9.78 7.93
CA GLU A 11 -19.26 -10.61 6.88
C GLU A 11 -19.12 -9.97 5.50
N SER A 12 -19.30 -8.65 5.37
CA SER A 12 -19.10 -7.91 4.11
C SER A 12 -17.64 -7.94 3.66
N LEU A 13 -16.68 -7.72 4.57
CA LEU A 13 -15.25 -7.80 4.25
C LEU A 13 -14.82 -9.24 3.90
N ALA A 14 -15.41 -10.23 4.55
CA ALA A 14 -15.16 -11.65 4.26
C ALA A 14 -15.81 -12.11 2.95
N SER A 15 -16.86 -11.43 2.47
CA SER A 15 -17.58 -11.75 1.23
C SER A 15 -17.05 -11.01 0.00
N ALA A 16 -16.05 -10.13 0.16
CA ALA A 16 -15.43 -9.45 -0.97
C ALA A 16 -14.81 -10.47 -1.92
N SER A 17 -15.02 -10.28 -3.23
CA SER A 17 -14.41 -11.15 -4.25
C SER A 17 -12.90 -10.95 -4.26
N GLU A 18 -12.15 -12.04 -4.20
CA GLU A 18 -10.68 -12.06 -4.31
C GLU A 18 -10.28 -12.49 -5.71
N THR A 19 -9.42 -11.71 -6.35
CA THR A 19 -8.94 -11.98 -7.70
C THR A 19 -7.43 -11.86 -7.75
N PHE A 20 -6.73 -12.90 -8.22
CA PHE A 20 -5.32 -12.83 -8.57
C PHE A 20 -5.22 -12.56 -10.08
N ILE A 21 -4.47 -11.51 -10.44
CA ILE A 21 -4.39 -10.97 -11.80
C ILE A 21 -2.94 -11.09 -12.28
N ASP A 22 -2.68 -12.07 -13.15
CA ASP A 22 -1.40 -12.31 -13.81
C ASP A 22 -1.49 -12.17 -15.34
N ARG A 23 -2.64 -11.71 -15.87
CA ARG A 23 -2.87 -11.48 -17.29
C ARG A 23 -3.49 -10.11 -17.51
N ILE A 24 -3.11 -9.48 -18.61
CA ILE A 24 -3.59 -8.14 -18.95
C ILE A 24 -5.10 -8.12 -19.23
N GLU A 25 -5.65 -9.19 -19.81
CA GLU A 25 -7.07 -9.33 -20.10
C GLU A 25 -7.90 -9.35 -18.80
N ASP A 26 -7.39 -10.04 -17.77
CA ASP A 26 -8.06 -10.13 -16.47
C ASP A 26 -7.98 -8.78 -15.72
N LEU A 27 -6.88 -8.03 -15.90
CA LEU A 27 -6.76 -6.67 -15.38
C LEU A 27 -7.80 -5.74 -16.02
N HIS A 28 -7.92 -5.77 -17.35
CA HIS A 28 -8.92 -4.97 -18.06
C HIS A 28 -10.35 -5.34 -17.66
N ALA A 29 -10.64 -6.63 -17.49
CA ALA A 29 -11.95 -7.10 -17.03
C ALA A 29 -12.26 -6.63 -15.61
N PHE A 30 -11.28 -6.66 -14.70
CA PHE A 30 -11.43 -6.16 -13.33
C PHE A 30 -11.69 -4.65 -13.32
N VAL A 31 -10.91 -3.87 -14.05
CA VAL A 31 -11.07 -2.41 -14.16
C VAL A 31 -12.44 -2.07 -14.74
N ALA A 32 -12.86 -2.72 -15.85
CA ALA A 32 -14.16 -2.49 -16.46
C ALA A 32 -15.33 -2.81 -15.52
N GLY A 33 -15.22 -3.89 -14.74
CA GLY A 33 -16.20 -4.25 -13.71
C GLY A 33 -16.32 -3.19 -12.60
N ALA A 34 -15.18 -2.71 -12.11
CA ALA A 34 -15.12 -1.66 -11.10
C ALA A 34 -15.65 -0.31 -11.64
N GLU A 35 -15.36 0.02 -12.89
CA GLU A 35 -15.89 1.21 -13.57
C GLU A 35 -17.41 1.16 -13.72
N ALA A 36 -17.95 0.00 -14.05
CA ALA A 36 -19.40 -0.20 -14.15
C ALA A 36 -20.11 -0.03 -12.79
N ALA A 37 -19.44 -0.34 -11.68
CA ALA A 37 -19.95 -0.10 -10.33
C ALA A 37 -20.01 1.39 -9.96
N GLY A 38 -19.16 2.23 -10.57
CA GLY A 38 -19.24 3.70 -10.52
C GLY A 38 -18.92 4.34 -9.17
N ASN A 39 -18.25 3.62 -8.26
CA ASN A 39 -17.86 4.18 -6.95
C ASN A 39 -16.34 4.49 -6.93
N PHE A 40 -16.01 5.79 -7.00
CA PHE A 40 -14.65 6.30 -7.02
C PHE A 40 -14.27 7.15 -5.80
N GLN A 41 -15.01 7.04 -4.70
CA GLN A 41 -14.73 7.81 -3.49
C GLN A 41 -13.40 7.40 -2.85
N ALA A 42 -13.17 6.09 -2.70
CA ALA A 42 -11.93 5.60 -2.12
C ALA A 42 -11.57 4.20 -2.62
N CYS A 43 -10.27 3.97 -2.75
CA CYS A 43 -9.68 2.64 -2.87
C CYS A 43 -8.56 2.48 -1.84
N SER A 44 -8.03 1.27 -1.67
CA SER A 44 -6.80 1.07 -0.91
C SER A 44 -5.76 0.33 -1.74
N ILE A 45 -4.50 0.65 -1.49
CA ILE A 45 -3.35 0.07 -2.18
C ILE A 45 -2.25 -0.25 -1.17
N ASP A 46 -1.57 -1.37 -1.40
CA ASP A 46 -0.31 -1.74 -0.78
C ASP A 46 0.60 -2.36 -1.84
N THR A 47 1.90 -2.48 -1.59
CA THR A 47 2.85 -3.05 -2.55
C THR A 47 3.83 -4.00 -1.90
N GLU A 48 4.28 -4.98 -2.69
CA GLU A 48 5.41 -5.83 -2.31
C GLU A 48 6.53 -5.76 -3.34
N ALA A 49 7.76 -5.79 -2.86
CA ALA A 49 8.95 -5.67 -3.68
C ALA A 49 10.07 -6.64 -3.25
N ASP A 50 11.06 -6.81 -4.11
CA ASP A 50 12.22 -7.68 -3.88
C ASP A 50 13.43 -6.96 -3.25
N SER A 51 13.21 -5.83 -2.58
CA SER A 51 14.28 -4.96 -2.03
C SER A 51 15.29 -5.65 -1.12
N MET A 52 14.94 -6.80 -0.54
CA MET A 52 15.85 -7.61 0.27
C MET A 52 16.66 -8.62 -0.55
N HIS A 53 16.32 -8.84 -1.82
CA HIS A 53 16.85 -9.90 -2.68
C HIS A 53 17.46 -9.37 -3.97
N SER A 54 17.32 -8.08 -4.28
CA SER A 54 17.80 -7.44 -5.50
C SER A 54 18.47 -6.10 -5.21
N TYR A 55 19.52 -5.77 -5.99
CA TYR A 55 20.17 -4.45 -5.92
C TYR A 55 19.27 -3.34 -6.45
N GLU A 56 18.58 -3.60 -7.54
CA GLU A 56 17.51 -2.74 -8.06
C GLU A 56 16.16 -3.27 -7.61
N THR A 57 15.50 -2.52 -6.76
CA THR A 57 14.19 -2.89 -6.23
C THR A 57 13.16 -2.96 -7.35
N LYS A 58 12.48 -4.10 -7.46
CA LYS A 58 11.39 -4.31 -8.43
C LYS A 58 10.06 -4.37 -7.70
N LEU A 59 9.05 -3.73 -8.26
CA LEU A 59 7.66 -3.90 -7.86
C LEU A 59 7.21 -5.31 -8.23
N CYS A 60 6.89 -6.12 -7.24
CA CYS A 60 6.53 -7.53 -7.41
C CYS A 60 5.03 -7.80 -7.31
N LEU A 61 4.31 -7.06 -6.46
CA LEU A 61 2.85 -7.13 -6.37
C LEU A 61 2.26 -5.74 -6.11
N ILE A 62 1.04 -5.54 -6.57
CA ILE A 62 0.15 -4.46 -6.16
C ILE A 62 -1.09 -5.11 -5.56
N GLN A 63 -1.36 -4.86 -4.30
CA GLN A 63 -2.61 -5.19 -3.66
C GLN A 63 -3.57 -4.01 -3.82
N PHE A 64 -4.79 -4.29 -4.22
CA PHE A 64 -5.81 -3.28 -4.47
C PHE A 64 -7.16 -3.69 -3.88
N SER A 65 -7.86 -2.73 -3.28
CA SER A 65 -9.19 -2.96 -2.73
C SER A 65 -10.13 -1.81 -3.06
N ILE A 66 -11.33 -2.19 -3.42
CA ILE A 66 -12.52 -1.32 -3.51
C ILE A 66 -13.65 -1.98 -2.73
N PRO A 67 -14.75 -1.26 -2.43
CA PRO A 67 -15.91 -1.87 -1.79
C PRO A 67 -16.39 -3.12 -2.55
N GLY A 68 -16.35 -4.27 -1.90
CA GLY A 68 -16.80 -5.56 -2.44
C GLY A 68 -15.80 -6.34 -3.30
N ALA A 69 -14.61 -5.80 -3.58
CA ALA A 69 -13.61 -6.51 -4.39
C ALA A 69 -12.17 -6.26 -3.93
N LEU A 70 -11.37 -7.33 -3.96
CA LEU A 70 -9.94 -7.33 -3.69
C LEU A 70 -9.21 -7.89 -4.92
N ALA A 71 -8.12 -7.24 -5.31
CA ALA A 71 -7.25 -7.74 -6.37
C ALA A 71 -5.79 -7.79 -5.90
N ILE A 72 -5.09 -8.85 -6.25
CA ILE A 72 -3.64 -8.92 -6.25
C ILE A 72 -3.20 -8.91 -7.70
N ILE A 73 -2.52 -7.87 -8.11
CA ILE A 73 -2.01 -7.70 -9.47
C ILE A 73 -0.53 -8.09 -9.47
N ASP A 74 -0.11 -8.87 -10.45
CA ASP A 74 1.27 -9.31 -10.65
C ASP A 74 1.97 -8.48 -11.73
N PRO A 75 2.73 -7.42 -11.38
CA PRO A 75 3.44 -6.59 -12.35
C PRO A 75 4.48 -7.35 -13.16
N LEU A 76 5.04 -8.46 -12.60
CA LEU A 76 6.04 -9.27 -13.29
C LEU A 76 5.43 -10.08 -14.43
N ALA A 77 4.17 -10.45 -14.32
CA ALA A 77 3.43 -11.21 -15.32
C ALA A 77 2.69 -10.30 -16.31
N VAL A 78 1.98 -9.27 -15.82
CA VAL A 78 1.23 -8.31 -16.65
C VAL A 78 2.18 -7.38 -17.43
N GLY A 79 3.34 -7.08 -16.84
CA GLY A 79 4.30 -6.11 -17.39
C GLY A 79 3.96 -4.66 -17.01
N ILE A 80 5.00 -3.87 -16.78
CA ILE A 80 4.84 -2.47 -16.32
C ILE A 80 4.03 -1.62 -17.32
N ALA A 81 4.24 -1.81 -18.62
CA ALA A 81 3.48 -1.10 -19.64
C ALA A 81 1.97 -1.41 -19.60
N GLY A 82 1.60 -2.65 -19.24
CA GLY A 82 0.20 -3.06 -19.11
C GLY A 82 -0.53 -2.43 -17.92
N LEU A 83 0.20 -1.89 -16.96
CA LEU A 83 -0.38 -1.25 -15.76
C LEU A 83 -0.78 0.23 -15.98
N THR A 84 -0.52 0.81 -17.15
CA THR A 84 -0.87 2.21 -17.44
C THR A 84 -2.36 2.49 -17.29
N ASP A 85 -3.21 1.57 -17.77
CA ASP A 85 -4.67 1.70 -17.66
C ASP A 85 -5.12 1.57 -16.21
N PHE A 86 -4.49 0.68 -15.43
CA PHE A 86 -4.76 0.56 -13.99
C PHE A 86 -4.39 1.84 -13.24
N ILE A 87 -3.24 2.46 -13.53
CA ILE A 87 -2.82 3.74 -12.94
C ILE A 87 -3.83 4.83 -13.27
N THR A 88 -4.26 4.92 -14.53
CA THR A 88 -5.28 5.86 -14.98
C THR A 88 -6.61 5.63 -14.27
N PHE A 89 -6.97 4.38 -14.02
CA PHE A 89 -8.15 4.02 -13.24
C PHE A 89 -8.03 4.45 -11.79
N VAL A 90 -6.86 4.24 -11.14
CA VAL A 90 -6.61 4.69 -9.75
C VAL A 90 -6.71 6.20 -9.62
N ASP A 91 -6.30 6.97 -10.63
CA ASP A 91 -6.40 8.44 -10.65
C ASP A 91 -7.84 8.99 -10.61
N ARG A 92 -8.85 8.13 -10.77
CA ARG A 92 -10.28 8.51 -10.68
C ARG A 92 -10.79 8.51 -9.25
N PHE A 93 -10.07 7.89 -8.32
CA PHE A 93 -10.47 7.87 -6.91
C PHE A 93 -10.11 9.18 -6.22
N ASP A 94 -11.04 9.67 -5.38
CA ASP A 94 -10.83 10.87 -4.59
C ASP A 94 -9.71 10.67 -3.56
N VAL A 95 -9.62 9.45 -2.99
CA VAL A 95 -8.64 9.08 -1.96
C VAL A 95 -8.12 7.66 -2.18
N VAL A 96 -6.80 7.50 -2.03
CA VAL A 96 -6.14 6.21 -1.93
C VAL A 96 -5.67 5.98 -0.50
N TRP A 97 -6.20 4.96 0.16
CA TRP A 97 -5.77 4.55 1.49
C TRP A 97 -4.55 3.63 1.41
N MET A 98 -3.58 3.92 2.26
CA MET A 98 -2.36 3.12 2.44
C MET A 98 -2.04 2.95 3.92
N HIS A 99 -1.03 2.14 4.23
CA HIS A 99 -0.53 1.99 5.60
C HIS A 99 0.99 2.11 5.65
N GLY A 100 1.52 3.23 6.16
CA GLY A 100 2.95 3.52 6.16
C GLY A 100 3.47 3.80 4.75
N ALA A 101 2.78 4.65 4.02
CA ALA A 101 2.85 4.86 2.58
C ALA A 101 4.20 5.31 1.99
N ASP A 102 5.19 5.68 2.81
CA ASP A 102 6.47 6.25 2.36
C ASP A 102 7.18 5.35 1.34
N TYR A 103 7.17 4.04 1.59
CA TYR A 103 7.83 3.07 0.71
C TYR A 103 7.06 2.88 -0.60
N ASP A 104 5.74 2.72 -0.52
CA ASP A 104 4.87 2.54 -1.69
C ASP A 104 4.92 3.75 -2.63
N ILE A 105 4.86 4.97 -2.08
CA ILE A 105 5.01 6.22 -2.83
C ILE A 105 6.35 6.23 -3.58
N SER A 106 7.45 5.87 -2.91
CA SER A 106 8.78 5.82 -3.53
C SER A 106 8.83 4.80 -4.65
N LEU A 107 8.22 3.63 -4.45
CA LEU A 107 8.19 2.53 -5.41
C LEU A 107 7.34 2.88 -6.64
N PHE A 108 6.16 3.47 -6.45
CA PHE A 108 5.33 3.96 -7.55
C PHE A 108 6.03 5.07 -8.33
N ASN A 109 6.63 6.04 -7.63
CA ASN A 109 7.36 7.12 -8.28
C ASN A 109 8.54 6.60 -9.10
N SER A 110 9.35 5.69 -8.57
CA SER A 110 10.50 5.13 -9.28
C SER A 110 10.10 4.22 -10.45
N THR A 111 8.98 3.49 -10.34
CA THR A 111 8.54 2.52 -11.35
C THR A 111 7.76 3.19 -12.49
N PHE A 112 6.88 4.13 -12.16
CA PHE A 112 5.92 4.71 -13.11
C PHE A 112 6.08 6.21 -13.32
N ASN A 113 6.98 6.89 -12.57
CA ASN A 113 7.02 8.36 -12.46
C ASN A 113 5.63 8.94 -12.12
N TRP A 114 4.92 8.25 -11.23
CA TRP A 114 3.54 8.54 -10.85
C TRP A 114 3.30 8.19 -9.38
N VAL A 115 2.43 8.94 -8.75
CA VAL A 115 1.87 8.63 -7.42
C VAL A 115 0.40 9.06 -7.38
N PRO A 116 -0.45 8.41 -6.55
CA PRO A 116 -1.83 8.84 -6.36
C PRO A 116 -1.92 10.31 -5.93
N LYS A 117 -2.95 11.02 -6.39
CA LYS A 117 -3.13 12.46 -6.11
C LYS A 117 -3.37 12.75 -4.63
N THR A 118 -4.20 11.95 -3.99
CA THR A 118 -4.53 12.10 -2.57
C THR A 118 -4.31 10.77 -1.87
N ILE A 119 -3.34 10.73 -0.97
CA ILE A 119 -3.03 9.55 -0.17
C ILE A 119 -3.43 9.84 1.27
N PHE A 120 -4.21 8.94 1.88
CA PHE A 120 -4.47 8.91 3.31
C PHE A 120 -3.80 7.68 3.92
N ASP A 121 -3.07 7.90 5.01
CA ASP A 121 -2.26 6.87 5.65
C ASP A 121 -2.85 6.50 7.02
N THR A 122 -3.30 5.25 7.16
CA THR A 122 -3.85 4.74 8.42
C THR A 122 -2.84 4.72 9.55
N GLN A 123 -1.53 4.64 9.26
CA GLN A 123 -0.50 4.75 10.29
C GLN A 123 -0.41 6.17 10.85
N VAL A 124 -0.51 7.20 9.99
CA VAL A 124 -0.60 8.61 10.39
C VAL A 124 -1.86 8.83 11.22
N GLY A 125 -3.01 8.31 10.75
CA GLY A 125 -4.26 8.38 11.49
C GLY A 125 -4.17 7.76 12.89
N ALA A 126 -3.58 6.57 13.01
CA ALA A 126 -3.37 5.90 14.29
C ALA A 126 -2.55 6.74 15.28
N ARG A 127 -1.49 7.39 14.79
CA ARG A 127 -0.66 8.30 15.63
C ARG A 127 -1.45 9.49 16.15
N PHE A 128 -2.27 10.12 15.31
CA PHE A 128 -3.12 11.24 15.74
C PHE A 128 -4.25 10.82 16.68
N LEU A 129 -4.68 9.55 16.62
CA LEU A 129 -5.60 8.94 17.60
C LEU A 129 -4.91 8.54 18.90
N GLY A 130 -3.59 8.69 19.01
CA GLY A 130 -2.81 8.37 20.22
C GLY A 130 -2.59 6.88 20.43
N LYS A 131 -2.57 6.07 19.36
CA LYS A 131 -2.23 4.64 19.45
C LYS A 131 -0.74 4.47 19.74
N ASP A 132 -0.38 3.67 20.74
CA ASP A 132 1.02 3.35 21.06
C ASP A 132 1.66 2.41 20.03
N LYS A 133 0.83 1.51 19.46
CA LYS A 133 1.22 0.55 18.42
C LYS A 133 0.45 0.84 17.16
N PHE A 134 1.12 1.31 16.14
CA PHE A 134 0.52 1.79 14.90
C PHE A 134 0.89 0.96 13.66
N GLY A 135 1.54 -0.21 13.81
CA GLY A 135 1.72 -1.16 12.71
C GLY A 135 0.40 -1.89 12.40
N LEU A 136 0.14 -2.17 11.12
CA LEU A 136 -1.13 -2.71 10.61
C LEU A 136 -1.64 -3.91 11.42
N ALA A 137 -0.79 -4.90 11.67
CA ALA A 137 -1.17 -6.08 12.44
C ALA A 137 -1.70 -5.75 13.84
N ASN A 138 -1.13 -4.74 14.53
CA ASN A 138 -1.62 -4.32 15.83
C ASN A 138 -2.96 -3.59 15.71
N LEU A 139 -3.12 -2.75 14.68
CA LEU A 139 -4.36 -2.02 14.45
C LEU A 139 -5.51 -2.97 14.11
N LEU A 140 -5.25 -4.00 13.30
CA LEU A 140 -6.26 -5.00 12.95
C LEU A 140 -6.61 -5.91 14.13
N GLU A 141 -5.64 -6.26 14.98
CA GLU A 141 -5.92 -6.98 16.21
C GLU A 141 -6.79 -6.16 17.18
N ASP A 142 -6.48 -4.86 17.34
CA ASP A 142 -7.21 -3.94 18.21
C ASP A 142 -8.64 -3.64 17.71
N GLU A 143 -8.81 -3.43 16.40
CA GLU A 143 -10.09 -2.96 15.83
C GLU A 143 -11.03 -4.10 15.41
N TYR A 144 -10.46 -5.27 15.03
CA TYR A 144 -11.22 -6.38 14.44
C TYR A 144 -10.96 -7.71 15.13
N GLY A 145 -10.00 -7.81 16.07
CA GLY A 145 -9.58 -9.08 16.66
C GLY A 145 -8.83 -10.01 15.71
N VAL A 146 -8.40 -9.48 14.55
CA VAL A 146 -7.72 -10.25 13.50
C VAL A 146 -6.22 -10.28 13.76
N LYS A 147 -5.66 -11.50 13.82
CA LYS A 147 -4.21 -11.70 13.98
C LYS A 147 -3.56 -12.00 12.63
N LEU A 148 -2.78 -11.07 12.14
CA LEU A 148 -1.99 -11.27 10.93
C LEU A 148 -0.70 -12.05 11.21
N SER A 149 -0.38 -12.99 10.32
CA SER A 149 0.92 -13.66 10.34
C SER A 149 2.00 -12.75 9.75
N LYS A 150 3.11 -12.56 10.46
CA LYS A 150 4.26 -11.79 9.95
C LYS A 150 5.22 -12.63 9.10
N GLN A 151 4.92 -13.90 8.85
CA GLN A 151 5.84 -14.82 8.17
C GLN A 151 6.16 -14.42 6.74
N SER A 152 5.18 -13.85 6.02
CA SER A 152 5.33 -13.45 4.62
C SER A 152 5.97 -12.05 4.43
N GLN A 153 6.06 -11.23 5.47
CA GLN A 153 6.61 -9.86 5.38
C GLN A 153 8.04 -9.79 4.81
N LYS A 154 8.84 -10.86 4.96
CA LYS A 154 10.22 -10.96 4.46
C LYS A 154 10.37 -12.02 3.37
N ALA A 155 9.27 -12.43 2.75
CA ALA A 155 9.29 -13.41 1.69
C ALA A 155 9.98 -12.86 0.45
N ASP A 156 10.48 -13.76 -0.39
CA ASP A 156 10.96 -13.41 -1.72
C ASP A 156 9.77 -13.25 -2.67
N TRP A 157 9.28 -12.01 -2.78
CA TRP A 157 8.11 -11.65 -3.58
C TRP A 157 8.35 -11.73 -5.10
N SER A 158 9.61 -11.90 -5.53
CA SER A 158 9.94 -12.10 -6.95
C SER A 158 9.66 -13.52 -7.44
N ARG A 159 9.53 -14.49 -6.52
CA ARG A 159 9.31 -15.89 -6.86
C ARG A 159 7.88 -16.17 -7.32
N ARG A 160 7.76 -17.12 -8.25
CA ARG A 160 6.48 -17.66 -8.73
C ARG A 160 6.52 -19.19 -8.74
N PRO A 161 5.38 -19.87 -8.46
CA PRO A 161 4.10 -19.31 -8.03
C PRO A 161 4.17 -18.79 -6.58
N LEU A 162 3.28 -17.83 -6.24
CA LEU A 162 3.09 -17.40 -4.85
C LEU A 162 2.43 -18.53 -4.06
N SER A 163 2.85 -18.72 -2.80
CA SER A 163 2.18 -19.67 -1.91
C SER A 163 0.85 -19.10 -1.42
N GLU A 164 -0.08 -19.98 -1.02
CA GLU A 164 -1.38 -19.58 -0.42
C GLU A 164 -1.19 -18.63 0.77
N LYS A 165 -0.17 -18.85 1.59
CA LYS A 165 0.14 -17.97 2.74
C LYS A 165 0.60 -16.57 2.32
N MET A 166 1.31 -16.46 1.20
CA MET A 166 1.71 -15.16 0.65
C MET A 166 0.49 -14.43 0.07
N LEU A 167 -0.39 -15.14 -0.64
CA LEU A 167 -1.62 -14.56 -1.16
C LEU A 167 -2.55 -14.09 -0.02
N GLU A 168 -2.75 -14.93 1.00
CA GLU A 168 -3.54 -14.57 2.18
C GLU A 168 -2.97 -13.31 2.89
N TYR A 169 -1.65 -13.26 3.05
CA TYR A 169 -0.97 -12.09 3.61
C TYR A 169 -1.26 -10.85 2.77
N ALA A 170 -1.01 -10.90 1.46
CA ALA A 170 -1.18 -9.79 0.55
C ALA A 170 -2.64 -9.28 0.48
N TYR A 171 -3.65 -10.17 0.48
CA TYR A 171 -5.05 -9.76 0.56
C TYR A 171 -5.36 -9.04 1.87
N ASN A 172 -4.80 -9.52 2.99
CA ASN A 172 -5.09 -8.94 4.30
C ASN A 172 -4.48 -7.55 4.49
N ASP A 173 -3.41 -7.20 3.77
CA ASP A 173 -2.78 -5.88 3.87
C ASP A 173 -3.71 -4.76 3.34
N VAL A 174 -4.64 -5.05 2.42
CA VAL A 174 -5.60 -4.06 1.90
C VAL A 174 -7.05 -4.29 2.32
N ARG A 175 -7.42 -5.53 2.73
CA ARG A 175 -8.80 -5.92 3.02
C ARG A 175 -9.53 -4.98 3.98
N TYR A 176 -8.82 -4.49 5.00
CA TYR A 176 -9.40 -3.72 6.09
C TYR A 176 -9.15 -2.21 5.98
N LEU A 177 -8.29 -1.75 5.05
CA LEU A 177 -7.82 -0.37 5.03
C LEU A 177 -8.94 0.64 4.79
N LEU A 178 -9.90 0.33 3.92
CA LEU A 178 -11.02 1.22 3.63
C LEU A 178 -11.89 1.44 4.86
N ASP A 179 -12.26 0.37 5.56
CA ASP A 179 -13.08 0.47 6.77
C ASP A 179 -12.30 1.09 7.94
N LEU A 180 -11.04 0.68 8.13
CA LEU A 180 -10.15 1.25 9.14
C LEU A 180 -9.99 2.76 8.92
N GLY A 181 -9.78 3.15 7.67
CA GLY A 181 -9.66 4.55 7.27
C GLY A 181 -10.93 5.34 7.56
N GLY A 182 -12.10 4.83 7.19
CA GLY A 182 -13.39 5.46 7.50
C GLY A 182 -13.60 5.68 9.00
N LYS A 183 -13.35 4.64 9.82
CA LYS A 183 -13.41 4.74 11.29
C LYS A 183 -12.44 5.79 11.85
N TYR A 184 -11.25 5.89 11.24
CA TYR A 184 -10.25 6.85 11.71
C TYR A 184 -10.64 8.28 11.34
N LEU A 185 -11.20 8.53 10.15
CA LEU A 185 -11.71 9.86 9.80
C LEU A 185 -12.80 10.33 10.79
N GLU A 186 -13.79 9.47 11.08
CA GLU A 186 -14.85 9.77 12.04
C GLU A 186 -14.30 10.12 13.43
N ARG A 187 -13.33 9.32 13.93
CA ARG A 187 -12.73 9.55 15.25
C ARG A 187 -11.85 10.80 15.29
N LEU A 188 -11.10 11.06 14.22
CA LEU A 188 -10.24 12.25 14.09
C LEU A 188 -11.07 13.52 14.01
N ASP A 189 -12.20 13.49 13.30
CA ASP A 189 -13.15 14.59 13.25
C ASP A 189 -13.74 14.87 14.63
N ALA A 190 -14.21 13.84 15.33
CA ALA A 190 -14.80 13.94 16.67
C ALA A 190 -13.85 14.59 17.71
N ILE A 191 -12.52 14.47 17.53
CA ILE A 191 -11.52 15.09 18.41
C ILE A 191 -10.86 16.34 17.82
N GLY A 192 -11.37 16.82 16.67
CA GLY A 192 -10.87 18.04 16.01
C GLY A 192 -9.47 17.94 15.40
N ARG A 193 -9.00 16.73 15.04
CA ARG A 193 -7.67 16.49 14.50
C ARG A 193 -7.64 16.13 13.01
N LEU A 194 -8.80 16.16 12.35
CA LEU A 194 -8.92 15.79 10.94
C LEU A 194 -8.05 16.68 10.03
N GLY A 195 -8.01 17.99 10.28
CA GLY A 195 -7.17 18.92 9.51
C GLY A 195 -5.68 18.61 9.63
N TRP A 196 -5.19 18.28 10.83
CA TRP A 196 -3.79 17.89 11.06
C TRP A 196 -3.45 16.57 10.36
N PHE A 197 -4.39 15.62 10.36
CA PHE A 197 -4.23 14.36 9.64
C PHE A 197 -4.04 14.59 8.13
N HIS A 198 -4.93 15.38 7.50
CA HIS A 198 -4.84 15.69 6.08
C HIS A 198 -3.54 16.41 5.72
N GLU A 199 -3.14 17.39 6.53
CA GLU A 199 -1.87 18.13 6.34
C GLU A 199 -0.66 17.19 6.46
N SER A 200 -0.66 16.29 7.47
CA SER A 200 0.44 15.35 7.68
C SER A 200 0.55 14.30 6.58
N CYS A 201 -0.56 13.77 6.06
CA CYS A 201 -0.54 12.86 4.91
C CYS A 201 0.04 13.55 3.68
N ARG A 202 -0.39 14.79 3.39
CA ARG A 202 0.16 15.58 2.27
C ARG A 202 1.65 15.86 2.45
N ALA A 203 2.06 16.30 3.63
CA ALA A 203 3.48 16.60 3.92
C ALA A 203 4.36 15.34 3.80
N ALA A 204 3.87 14.17 4.24
CA ALA A 204 4.57 12.89 4.07
C ALA A 204 4.76 12.57 2.59
N GLN A 205 3.72 12.67 1.78
CA GLN A 205 3.78 12.46 0.33
C GLN A 205 4.79 13.41 -0.35
N GLU A 206 4.70 14.71 -0.08
CA GLU A 206 5.62 15.72 -0.61
C GLU A 206 7.08 15.44 -0.19
N SER A 207 7.30 15.04 1.07
CA SER A 207 8.63 14.71 1.59
C SER A 207 9.26 13.51 0.85
N VAL A 208 8.47 12.48 0.53
CA VAL A 208 8.97 11.33 -0.24
C VAL A 208 9.35 11.75 -1.66
N LEU A 209 8.50 12.52 -2.33
CA LEU A 209 8.76 13.00 -3.68
C LEU A 209 9.99 13.91 -3.76
N CYS A 210 10.20 14.77 -2.76
CA CYS A 210 11.40 15.62 -2.69
C CYS A 210 12.69 14.80 -2.46
N ARG A 211 12.62 13.64 -1.79
CA ARG A 211 13.77 12.76 -1.52
C ARG A 211 14.15 11.89 -2.72
N SER A 212 13.28 11.69 -3.67
CA SER A 212 13.49 10.78 -4.81
C SER A 212 14.50 11.30 -5.87
N GLY A 213 15.05 12.48 -5.70
CA GLY A 213 16.17 13.01 -6.48
C GLY A 213 17.52 12.66 -5.86
N LYS A 214 17.92 11.36 -5.80
CA LYS A 214 19.30 11.01 -5.44
C LYS A 214 20.22 11.56 -6.53
N SER A 215 21.21 12.39 -6.13
CA SER A 215 22.29 12.79 -7.05
C SER A 215 23.08 11.53 -7.46
N GLU A 216 23.69 11.54 -8.64
CA GLU A 216 24.58 10.45 -9.09
C GLU A 216 25.67 10.12 -8.03
N ASP A 217 26.11 11.11 -7.27
CA ASP A 217 27.06 10.97 -6.17
C ASP A 217 26.51 10.22 -4.95
N GLU A 218 25.19 10.10 -4.80
CA GLU A 218 24.55 9.39 -3.67
C GLU A 218 24.31 7.91 -3.97
N VAL A 219 24.33 7.50 -5.23
CA VAL A 219 24.13 6.11 -5.66
C VAL A 219 25.21 5.20 -5.05
N TRP A 220 26.40 5.73 -4.83
CA TRP A 220 27.58 5.00 -4.31
C TRP A 220 27.68 4.98 -2.78
N ARG A 221 26.76 5.64 -2.06
CA ARG A 221 26.80 5.71 -0.59
C ARG A 221 26.18 4.48 0.04
N ILE A 222 26.96 3.42 0.13
CA ILE A 222 26.59 2.23 0.94
C ILE A 222 26.71 2.53 2.44
N SER A 223 25.96 1.78 3.26
CA SER A 223 26.01 1.95 4.72
C SER A 223 27.44 1.81 5.25
N GLY A 224 27.93 2.84 5.95
CA GLY A 224 29.29 2.89 6.48
C GLY A 224 30.35 3.50 5.56
N TRP A 225 29.99 3.96 4.35
CA TRP A 225 30.92 4.61 3.41
C TRP A 225 31.72 5.77 4.03
N GLY A 226 31.11 6.58 4.91
CA GLY A 226 31.76 7.69 5.61
C GLY A 226 32.84 7.26 6.62
N LYS A 227 33.00 5.96 6.90
CA LYS A 227 34.06 5.39 7.74
C LYS A 227 35.23 4.88 6.91
N LEU A 228 35.12 4.89 5.59
CA LEU A 228 36.17 4.44 4.69
C LEU A 228 37.25 5.51 4.54
N SER A 229 38.52 5.05 4.44
CA SER A 229 39.61 5.94 4.06
C SER A 229 39.42 6.42 2.61
N PRO A 230 40.06 7.53 2.19
CA PRO A 230 40.02 8.00 0.79
C PRO A 230 40.42 6.89 -0.20
N LYS A 231 41.31 6.00 0.18
CA LYS A 231 41.72 4.83 -0.60
C LYS A 231 40.61 3.78 -0.66
N GLY A 232 39.85 3.58 0.41
CA GLY A 232 38.69 2.68 0.44
C GLY A 232 37.53 3.17 -0.42
N LEU A 233 37.32 4.48 -0.51
CA LEU A 233 36.31 5.09 -1.38
C LEU A 233 36.62 4.93 -2.88
N HIS A 234 37.90 4.78 -3.23
CA HIS A 234 38.32 4.58 -4.63
C HIS A 234 37.99 3.18 -5.18
N TYR A 235 37.70 2.21 -4.31
CA TYR A 235 37.36 0.83 -4.69
C TYR A 235 35.84 0.51 -4.57
N LEU A 236 35.01 1.47 -4.28
CA LEU A 236 33.57 1.40 -4.37
C LEU A 236 33.09 1.79 -5.73
#